data_5d9951f3924ca3619b3923cddfbc3abd
#
_entry.id   5d9951f3924ca3619b3923cddfbc3abd
#
_cell.length_a   1.000
_cell.length_b   1.000
_cell.length_c   1.000
_cell.angle_alpha   90.00
_cell.angle_beta   90.00
_cell.angle_gamma   90.00
#
_symmetry.space_group_name_H-M   'P 1'
#
loop_
_entity.id
_entity.type
_entity.pdbx_description
1 polymer ?
#
loop_
_entity_poly.entity_id
_entity_poly.type
_entity_poly.pdbx_seq_one_letter_code
_entity_poly.pdbx_strand_id
1 'polypeptide(L)'
;MVEAIKKAQAAARKAQEKLYDGICTITEYKKVKDEKTKLCSMKEVVALEYQPCRISFSKISQVVQNQPAASTTQGIKLFLSSDVTIQPGSKITVTQNGVTTDYISSGVPAVYATHQEIMLELFERWA
;
A
#
# COMPACT_ATOMS: atom_id res chain seq x y z
N MET A 1 28.08 13.72 11.25
CA MET A 1 27.03 14.43 10.51
C MET A 1 25.98 13.50 9.91
N VAL A 2 26.40 12.44 9.21
CA VAL A 2 25.45 11.50 8.60
C VAL A 2 24.58 10.78 9.64
N GLU A 3 25.16 10.44 10.79
CA GLU A 3 24.42 9.78 11.86
C GLU A 3 23.36 10.68 12.51
N ALA A 4 23.64 11.96 12.66
CA ALA A 4 22.69 12.91 13.19
C ALA A 4 21.49 13.09 12.24
N ILE A 5 21.74 13.11 10.95
CA ILE A 5 20.68 13.18 9.94
C ILE A 5 19.82 11.92 9.95
N LYS A 6 20.43 10.75 10.05
CA LYS A 6 19.71 9.48 10.15
C LYS A 6 18.86 9.39 11.40
N LYS A 7 19.35 9.87 12.54
CA LYS A 7 18.57 9.93 13.79
C LYS A 7 17.39 10.89 13.65
N ALA A 8 17.60 12.04 13.03
CA ALA A 8 16.52 13.01 12.81
C ALA A 8 15.46 12.43 11.88
N GLN A 9 15.88 11.73 10.82
CA GLN A 9 14.94 11.07 9.89
C GLN A 9 14.17 9.95 10.58
N ALA A 10 14.81 9.16 11.41
CA ALA A 10 14.15 8.10 12.17
C ALA A 10 13.13 8.67 13.17
N ALA A 11 13.47 9.77 13.84
CA ALA A 11 12.56 10.45 14.75
C ALA A 11 11.36 11.05 14.01
N ALA A 12 11.60 11.67 12.85
CA ALA A 12 10.54 12.22 12.01
C ALA A 12 9.61 11.12 11.49
N ARG A 13 10.17 9.97 11.11
CA ARG A 13 9.38 8.83 10.66
C ARG A 13 8.49 8.29 11.76
N LYS A 14 9.01 8.12 12.98
CA LYS A 14 8.21 7.69 14.13
C LYS A 14 7.11 8.67 14.47
N ALA A 15 7.40 9.97 14.41
CA ALA A 15 6.40 11.00 14.66
C ALA A 15 5.29 10.95 13.60
N GLN A 16 5.64 10.72 12.34
CA GLN A 16 4.68 10.62 11.25
C GLN A 16 3.82 9.35 11.39
N GLU A 17 4.42 8.24 11.79
CA GLU A 17 3.70 6.98 12.01
C GLU A 17 2.66 7.07 13.12
N LYS A 18 2.87 7.93 14.11
CA LYS A 18 1.89 8.17 15.16
C LYS A 18 0.62 8.85 14.64
N LEU A 19 0.70 9.50 13.49
CA LEU A 19 -0.45 10.11 12.85
C LEU A 19 -1.25 9.10 12.00
N TYR A 20 -0.72 7.91 11.81
CA TYR A 20 -1.38 6.87 11.04
C TYR A 20 -2.47 6.21 11.90
N ASP A 21 -3.69 6.34 11.48
CA ASP A 21 -4.86 5.81 12.17
C ASP A 21 -5.38 4.51 11.56
N GLY A 22 -4.73 4.02 10.50
CA GLY A 22 -5.06 2.79 9.84
C GLY A 22 -4.05 1.69 10.09
N ILE A 23 -4.47 0.47 9.81
CA ILE A 23 -3.62 -0.72 9.88
C ILE A 23 -3.77 -1.46 8.56
N CYS A 24 -2.67 -1.92 7.99
CA CYS A 24 -2.73 -2.71 6.77
C CYS A 24 -2.03 -4.05 6.91
N THR A 25 -2.53 -5.01 6.16
CA THR A 25 -1.94 -6.33 5.99
C THR A 25 -1.59 -6.50 4.52
N ILE A 26 -0.36 -6.88 4.24
CA ILE A 26 0.14 -7.03 2.88
C ILE A 26 0.20 -8.51 2.55
N THR A 27 -0.52 -8.91 1.50
CA THR A 27 -0.60 -10.31 1.05
C THR A 27 -0.06 -10.40 -0.37
N GLU A 28 0.81 -11.36 -0.59
CA GLU A 28 1.36 -11.65 -1.89
C GLU A 28 0.78 -12.95 -2.43
N TYR A 29 0.61 -13.02 -3.75
CA TYR A 29 0.14 -14.22 -4.42
C TYR A 29 1.33 -14.93 -5.01
N LYS A 30 1.73 -16.02 -4.36
CA LYS A 30 2.98 -16.73 -4.68
C LYS A 30 2.73 -18.20 -4.99
N LYS A 31 3.65 -18.75 -5.76
CA LYS A 31 3.69 -20.18 -6.01
C LYS A 31 4.27 -20.88 -4.78
N VAL A 32 3.46 -21.75 -4.18
CA VAL A 32 3.84 -22.51 -2.98
C VAL A 32 3.85 -23.99 -3.33
N LYS A 33 4.93 -24.66 -2.97
CA LYS A 33 5.06 -26.11 -3.15
C LYS A 33 4.52 -26.82 -1.92
N ASP A 34 3.58 -27.74 -2.14
CA ASP A 34 3.08 -28.61 -1.09
C ASP A 34 4.08 -29.75 -0.87
N GLU A 35 4.58 -29.88 0.34
CA GLU A 35 5.56 -30.91 0.70
C GLU A 35 4.99 -32.32 0.62
N LYS A 36 3.69 -32.50 0.84
CA LYS A 36 3.05 -33.80 0.81
C LYS A 36 2.80 -34.31 -0.60
N THR A 37 2.32 -33.45 -1.48
CA THR A 37 1.96 -33.84 -2.84
C THR A 37 3.00 -33.44 -3.88
N LYS A 38 3.99 -32.62 -3.50
CA LYS A 38 5.01 -32.01 -4.37
C LYS A 38 4.43 -31.21 -5.54
N LEU A 39 3.16 -30.85 -5.44
CA LEU A 39 2.51 -30.00 -6.42
C LEU A 39 2.68 -28.53 -6.05
N CYS A 40 2.90 -27.71 -7.05
CA CYS A 40 2.97 -26.26 -6.87
C CYS A 40 1.60 -25.66 -7.15
N SER A 41 1.13 -24.80 -6.27
CA SER A 41 -0.11 -24.04 -6.48
C SER A 41 0.09 -22.59 -6.06
N MET A 42 -0.66 -21.69 -6.69
CA MET A 42 -0.65 -20.30 -6.31
C MET A 42 -1.49 -20.12 -5.04
N LYS A 43 -0.89 -19.50 -4.04
CA LYS A 43 -1.56 -19.24 -2.75
C LYS A 43 -1.27 -17.84 -2.25
N GLU A 44 -2.19 -17.33 -1.46
CA GLU A 44 -1.99 -16.07 -0.75
C GLU A 44 -1.03 -16.30 0.42
N VAL A 45 0.01 -15.48 0.48
CA VAL A 45 1.00 -15.51 1.57
C VAL A 45 1.04 -14.13 2.19
N VAL A 46 0.80 -14.07 3.51
CA VAL A 46 0.89 -12.81 4.23
C VAL A 46 2.36 -12.43 4.37
N ALA A 47 2.74 -11.31 3.76
CA ALA A 47 4.11 -10.80 3.83
C ALA A 47 4.31 -9.94 5.07
N LEU A 48 3.31 -9.17 5.46
CA LEU A 48 3.39 -8.26 6.60
C LEU A 48 2.00 -8.06 7.20
N GLU A 49 1.91 -8.11 8.54
CA GLU A 49 0.65 -7.90 9.26
C GLU A 49 0.72 -6.67 10.16
N TYR A 50 -0.44 -6.04 10.36
CA TYR A 50 -0.62 -4.96 11.34
C TYR A 50 0.37 -3.80 11.17
N GLN A 51 0.64 -3.43 9.93
CA GLN A 51 1.52 -2.31 9.63
C GLN A 51 0.73 -1.00 9.75
N PRO A 52 1.20 -0.04 10.56
CA PRO A 52 0.57 1.26 10.62
C PRO A 52 0.58 1.95 9.26
N CYS A 53 -0.54 2.53 8.87
CA CYS A 53 -0.69 3.18 7.59
C CYS A 53 -1.80 4.22 7.63
N ARG A 54 -1.91 4.97 6.55
CA ARG A 54 -3.00 5.93 6.35
C ARG A 54 -3.41 5.92 4.89
N ILE A 55 -4.70 5.90 4.65
CA ILE A 55 -5.26 6.06 3.31
C ILE A 55 -5.79 7.48 3.15
N SER A 56 -5.47 8.07 2.02
CA SER A 56 -6.01 9.36 1.60
C SER A 56 -6.77 9.17 0.29
N PHE A 57 -7.99 9.70 0.26
CA PHE A 57 -8.81 9.70 -0.94
C PHE A 57 -8.78 11.10 -1.55
N SER A 58 -8.48 11.18 -2.84
CA SER A 58 -8.53 12.43 -3.57
C SER A 58 -9.45 12.28 -4.78
N LYS A 59 -10.26 13.31 -5.02
CA LYS A 59 -11.05 13.38 -6.25
C LYS A 59 -10.16 13.99 -7.33
N ILE A 60 -9.79 13.17 -8.31
CA ILE A 60 -9.08 13.67 -9.48
C ILE A 60 -10.14 13.91 -10.54
N SER A 61 -10.49 15.19 -10.78
CA SER A 61 -11.31 15.52 -11.92
C SER A 61 -10.42 15.55 -13.15
N GLN A 62 -10.55 14.54 -13.99
CA GLN A 62 -9.93 14.58 -15.31
C GLN A 62 -10.83 15.39 -16.23
N VAL A 63 -10.48 16.65 -16.41
CA VAL A 63 -11.06 17.44 -17.49
C VAL A 63 -10.27 17.11 -18.75
N VAL A 64 -10.66 16.05 -19.44
CA VAL A 64 -10.20 15.82 -20.80
C VAL A 64 -11.20 16.52 -21.71
N GLN A 65 -10.73 17.51 -22.46
CA GLN A 65 -11.55 18.39 -23.28
C GLN A 65 -12.42 17.71 -24.34
N ASN A 66 -12.26 16.42 -24.56
CA ASN A 66 -12.96 15.66 -25.59
C ASN A 66 -13.83 14.53 -25.06
N GLN A 67 -14.03 14.45 -23.74
CA GLN A 67 -14.94 13.46 -23.19
C GLN A 67 -16.25 14.09 -22.76
N PRO A 68 -17.38 13.51 -23.17
CA PRO A 68 -18.69 14.13 -22.91
C PRO A 68 -19.20 13.99 -21.49
N ALA A 69 -18.42 13.44 -20.57
CA ALA A 69 -18.79 13.38 -19.17
C ALA A 69 -17.54 13.55 -18.32
N ALA A 70 -17.60 14.45 -17.34
CA ALA A 70 -16.58 14.55 -16.32
C ALA A 70 -16.53 13.23 -15.54
N SER A 71 -15.61 12.34 -15.91
CA SER A 71 -15.35 11.15 -15.11
C SER A 71 -14.53 11.54 -13.90
N THR A 72 -15.17 11.49 -12.74
CA THR A 72 -14.47 11.70 -11.47
C THR A 72 -13.74 10.41 -11.13
N THR A 73 -12.42 10.39 -11.30
CA THR A 73 -11.61 9.26 -10.87
C THR A 73 -11.16 9.51 -9.45
N GLN A 74 -11.46 8.59 -8.55
CA GLN A 74 -11.02 8.67 -7.18
C GLN A 74 -9.58 8.15 -7.09
N GLY A 75 -8.65 9.01 -6.69
CA GLY A 75 -7.29 8.61 -6.39
C GLY A 75 -7.20 8.09 -4.96
N ILE A 76 -6.65 6.91 -4.79
CA ILE A 76 -6.43 6.31 -3.48
C ILE A 76 -4.93 6.22 -3.26
N LYS A 77 -4.46 6.84 -2.19
CA LYS A 77 -3.03 6.87 -1.86
C LYS A 77 -2.82 6.29 -0.47
N LEU A 78 -1.88 5.36 -0.37
CA LEU A 78 -1.49 4.75 0.90
C LEU A 78 -0.18 5.37 1.37
N PHE A 79 -0.16 5.79 2.62
CA PHE A 79 1.05 6.28 3.30
C PHE A 79 1.46 5.25 4.34
N LEU A 80 2.71 4.83 4.32
CA LEU A 80 3.26 3.92 5.31
C LEU A 80 4.78 4.13 5.44
N SER A 81 5.39 3.39 6.38
CA SER A 81 6.82 3.50 6.64
C SER A 81 7.66 3.19 5.42
N SER A 82 8.73 3.95 5.20
CA SER A 82 9.69 3.70 4.14
C SER A 82 10.50 2.41 4.32
N ASP A 83 10.46 1.81 5.51
CA ASP A 83 11.14 0.53 5.78
C ASP A 83 10.40 -0.67 5.20
N VAL A 84 9.14 -0.49 4.83
CA VAL A 84 8.31 -1.57 4.31
C VAL A 84 8.50 -1.69 2.81
N THR A 85 8.77 -2.90 2.34
CA THR A 85 8.87 -3.19 0.90
C THR A 85 7.59 -3.85 0.43
N ILE A 86 6.94 -3.24 -0.56
CA ILE A 86 5.71 -3.78 -1.14
C ILE A 86 5.98 -4.13 -2.60
N GLN A 87 5.77 -5.39 -2.95
CA GLN A 87 5.91 -5.85 -4.32
C GLN A 87 4.72 -5.37 -5.16
N PRO A 88 4.96 -4.98 -6.43
CA PRO A 88 3.86 -4.61 -7.32
C PRO A 88 2.84 -5.74 -7.44
N GLY A 89 1.56 -5.39 -7.43
CA GLY A 89 0.48 -6.37 -7.52
C GLY A 89 0.10 -7.03 -6.20
N SER A 90 0.74 -6.64 -5.09
CA SER A 90 0.37 -7.15 -3.77
C SER A 90 -1.01 -6.67 -3.36
N LYS A 91 -1.73 -7.53 -2.66
CA LYS A 91 -3.01 -7.18 -2.05
C LYS A 91 -2.75 -6.48 -0.73
N ILE A 92 -3.37 -5.36 -0.53
CA ILE A 92 -3.23 -4.57 0.69
C ILE A 92 -4.60 -4.42 1.33
N THR A 93 -4.78 -5.08 2.47
CA THR A 93 -6.03 -5.01 3.23
C THR A 93 -5.87 -3.92 4.28
N VAL A 94 -6.65 -2.86 4.16
CA VAL A 94 -6.55 -1.69 5.04
C VAL A 94 -7.79 -1.57 5.90
N THR A 95 -7.58 -1.39 7.19
CA THR A 95 -8.64 -1.07 8.15
C THR A 95 -8.38 0.33 8.67
N GLN A 96 -9.28 1.25 8.38
CA GLN A 96 -9.20 2.63 8.83
C GLN A 96 -10.60 3.13 9.14
N ASN A 97 -10.75 3.80 10.29
CA ASN A 97 -12.04 4.33 10.74
C ASN A 97 -13.16 3.26 10.79
N GLY A 98 -12.79 2.03 11.18
CA GLY A 98 -13.74 0.93 11.27
C GLY A 98 -14.12 0.29 9.94
N VAL A 99 -13.51 0.71 8.83
CA VAL A 99 -13.80 0.18 7.49
C VAL A 99 -12.60 -0.62 7.02
N THR A 100 -12.85 -1.87 6.63
CA THR A 100 -11.83 -2.76 6.07
C THR A 100 -12.09 -2.95 4.58
N THR A 101 -11.09 -2.67 3.76
CA THR A 101 -11.19 -2.79 2.31
C THR A 101 -9.92 -3.38 1.74
N ASP A 102 -10.06 -4.22 0.73
CA ASP A 102 -8.94 -4.81 0.01
C ASP A 102 -8.58 -3.95 -1.20
N TYR A 103 -7.29 -3.65 -1.32
CA TYR A 103 -6.74 -2.90 -2.44
C TYR A 103 -5.61 -3.66 -3.09
N ILE A 104 -5.23 -3.25 -4.29
CA ILE A 104 -4.06 -3.77 -4.98
C ILE A 104 -3.10 -2.61 -5.23
N SER A 105 -1.81 -2.86 -5.04
CA SER A 105 -0.80 -1.83 -5.30
C SER A 105 -0.68 -1.59 -6.80
N SER A 106 -0.78 -0.32 -7.19
CA SER A 106 -0.72 0.10 -8.58
C SER A 106 0.53 0.96 -8.78
N GLY A 107 1.37 0.56 -9.71
CA GLY A 107 2.57 1.32 -10.05
C GLY A 107 3.73 1.15 -9.08
N VAL A 108 4.69 2.04 -9.19
CA VAL A 108 5.91 2.03 -8.38
C VAL A 108 5.72 2.91 -7.16
N PRO A 109 6.06 2.41 -5.95
CA PRO A 109 6.00 3.25 -4.75
C PRO A 109 6.95 4.43 -4.84
N ALA A 110 6.49 5.60 -4.40
CA ALA A 110 7.34 6.77 -4.22
C ALA A 110 7.92 6.73 -2.81
N VAL A 111 9.19 6.41 -2.70
CA VAL A 111 9.86 6.23 -1.40
C VAL A 111 10.59 7.51 -1.02
N TYR A 112 10.21 8.05 0.14
CA TYR A 112 10.86 9.22 0.72
C TYR A 112 11.63 8.80 1.99
N ALA A 113 12.38 9.73 2.58
CA ALA A 113 13.17 9.42 3.78
C ALA A 113 12.32 9.04 4.99
N THR A 114 11.13 9.60 5.12
CA THR A 114 10.26 9.41 6.29
C THR A 114 9.04 8.54 6.02
N HIS A 115 8.69 8.32 4.76
CA HIS A 115 7.51 7.55 4.40
C HIS A 115 7.59 7.10 2.95
N GLN A 116 6.65 6.29 2.55
CA GLN A 116 6.42 6.00 1.13
C GLN A 116 4.95 6.20 0.79
N GLU A 117 4.69 6.53 -0.45
CA GLU A 117 3.36 6.74 -0.98
C GLU A 117 3.12 5.74 -2.10
N ILE A 118 2.01 5.05 -2.02
CA ILE A 118 1.65 4.01 -2.99
C ILE A 118 0.25 4.30 -3.50
N MET A 119 0.11 4.32 -4.83
CA MET A 119 -1.20 4.42 -5.44
C MET A 119 -1.89 3.07 -5.37
N LEU A 120 -3.16 3.09 -4.99
CA LEU A 120 -3.97 1.88 -4.84
C LEU A 120 -5.15 1.89 -5.79
N GLU A 121 -5.56 0.68 -6.17
CA GLU A 121 -6.82 0.41 -6.85
C GLU A 121 -7.60 -0.61 -6.04
N LEU A 122 -8.90 -0.67 -6.22
CA LEU A 122 -9.72 -1.68 -5.56
C LEU A 122 -9.30 -3.06 -6.04
N PHE A 123 -9.17 -3.97 -5.09
CA PHE A 123 -8.86 -5.35 -5.41
C PHE A 123 -10.10 -6.06 -5.92
N GLU A 124 -10.02 -6.61 -7.10
CA GLU A 124 -11.09 -7.41 -7.68
C GLU A 124 -10.71 -8.88 -7.71
N ARG A 125 -9.50 -9.17 -8.20
CA ARG A 125 -8.99 -10.54 -8.31
C ARG A 125 -7.48 -10.50 -8.57
N TRP A 126 -6.83 -11.62 -8.34
CA TRP A 126 -5.45 -11.78 -8.74
C TRP A 126 -5.33 -11.82 -10.26
N ALA A 127 -4.33 -11.14 -10.77
CA ALA A 127 -4.06 -11.10 -12.21
C ALA A 127 -3.53 -12.44 -12.73
#